data_91be95402b0ad00f9476b1bc56e4719a
#
_entry.id   91be95402b0ad00f9476b1bc56e4719a
#
_cell.length_a   1.000
_cell.length_b   1.000
_cell.length_c   1.000
_cell.angle_alpha   90.00
_cell.angle_beta   90.00
_cell.angle_gamma   90.00
#
_symmetry.space_group_name_H-M   'P 1'
#
loop_
_entity.id
_entity.type
_entity.pdbx_description
1 polymer ?
#
loop_
_entity_poly.entity_id
_entity_poly.type
_entity_poly.pdbx_seq_one_letter_code
_entity_poly.pdbx_strand_id
1 'polypeptide(L)'
;IALAHQPLPPTPRVIELEKPVNLGDAPQSYTTLNELFNDPVLFVLKRVAGLEPTPVLTAEEDNRLLGILAHRVFEKLFAHADALTLTNAQAVGWFRTEADALLLTEGAVLLMQGAGVSQQHFRKVCESAIGSLLDHLRSAGATQLQTEVDLSGTLGAVPLIGKIDLLVTLGDKRTVALDMKWRGDNFYASLLRLGEHLQLALYSSLIEQTSGAAP
;
A
#
# COMPACT_ATOMS: atom_id res chain seq x y z
N ILE A 1 -31.73 -26.47 33.02
CA ILE A 1 -30.66 -25.86 33.83
C ILE A 1 -30.63 -24.40 33.40
N ALA A 2 -31.10 -23.48 34.27
CA ALA A 2 -30.96 -22.06 34.01
C ALA A 2 -29.54 -21.66 34.35
N LEU A 3 -28.80 -21.23 33.31
CA LEU A 3 -27.48 -20.62 33.52
C LEU A 3 -27.67 -19.26 34.17
N ALA A 4 -27.10 -19.08 35.36
CA ALA A 4 -27.10 -17.79 36.03
C ALA A 4 -26.29 -16.81 35.18
N HIS A 5 -26.92 -15.72 34.75
CA HIS A 5 -26.23 -14.63 34.06
C HIS A 5 -25.29 -13.96 35.05
N GLN A 6 -24.01 -14.14 34.85
CA GLN A 6 -22.96 -13.43 35.58
C GLN A 6 -22.57 -12.20 34.79
N PRO A 7 -22.80 -10.98 35.31
CA PRO A 7 -22.42 -9.77 34.60
C PRO A 7 -20.89 -9.75 34.42
N LEU A 8 -20.44 -9.40 33.20
CA LEU A 8 -19.03 -9.20 32.93
C LEU A 8 -18.48 -8.05 33.79
N PRO A 9 -17.27 -8.16 34.31
CA PRO A 9 -16.62 -7.06 35.02
C PRO A 9 -16.56 -5.81 34.13
N PRO A 10 -16.64 -4.60 34.69
CA PRO A 10 -16.51 -3.39 33.90
C PRO A 10 -15.13 -3.38 33.18
N THR A 11 -15.14 -3.03 31.93
CA THR A 11 -13.90 -2.92 31.15
C THR A 11 -13.02 -1.83 31.77
N PRO A 12 -11.76 -2.11 32.12
CA PRO A 12 -10.86 -1.11 32.65
C PRO A 12 -10.67 0.00 31.61
N ARG A 13 -10.68 1.25 32.08
CA ARG A 13 -10.44 2.42 31.19
C ARG A 13 -8.98 2.60 30.80
N VAL A 14 -8.09 1.99 31.56
CA VAL A 14 -6.61 2.04 31.38
C VAL A 14 -6.12 0.61 31.40
N ILE A 15 -5.31 0.27 30.41
CA ILE A 15 -4.59 -1.00 30.34
C ILE A 15 -3.13 -0.67 30.66
N GLU A 16 -2.63 -1.17 31.77
CA GLU A 16 -1.23 -1.03 32.14
C GLU A 16 -0.46 -2.25 31.66
N LEU A 17 0.68 -2.00 31.01
CA LEU A 17 1.59 -3.06 30.57
C LEU A 17 2.59 -3.34 31.67
N GLU A 18 2.83 -4.61 31.99
CA GLU A 18 3.85 -5.01 32.98
C GLU A 18 5.27 -4.57 32.57
N LYS A 19 5.52 -4.47 31.28
CA LYS A 19 6.81 -4.03 30.72
C LYS A 19 6.58 -3.01 29.61
N PRO A 20 7.44 -2.00 29.50
CA PRO A 20 7.39 -1.07 28.39
C PRO A 20 7.66 -1.80 27.06
N VAL A 21 6.98 -1.37 26.00
CA VAL A 21 7.25 -1.85 24.64
C VAL A 21 8.48 -1.14 24.09
N ASN A 22 9.47 -1.90 23.67
CA ASN A 22 10.66 -1.35 23.04
C ASN A 22 10.52 -1.43 21.50
N LEU A 23 10.35 -0.30 20.85
CA LEU A 23 10.21 -0.23 19.39
C LEU A 23 11.50 -0.56 18.64
N GLY A 24 12.64 -0.56 19.33
CA GLY A 24 13.94 -0.93 18.76
C GLY A 24 14.16 -2.43 18.59
N ASP A 25 13.31 -3.28 19.17
CA ASP A 25 13.48 -4.73 19.14
C ASP A 25 13.18 -5.34 17.75
N ALA A 26 12.40 -4.63 16.92
CA ALA A 26 12.08 -5.06 15.55
C ALA A 26 11.93 -3.85 14.62
N PRO A 27 12.21 -4.02 13.31
CA PRO A 27 12.00 -2.94 12.35
C PRO A 27 10.52 -2.53 12.27
N GLN A 28 10.27 -1.22 12.24
CA GLN A 28 8.94 -0.63 12.17
C GLN A 28 8.64 -0.19 10.74
N SER A 29 7.46 -0.56 10.26
CA SER A 29 6.94 -0.11 8.96
C SER A 29 5.94 1.03 9.15
N TYR A 30 5.53 1.66 8.03
CA TYR A 30 4.40 2.60 8.04
C TYR A 30 3.17 2.00 8.76
N THR A 31 2.79 0.76 8.42
CA THR A 31 1.61 0.11 9.00
C THR A 31 1.74 -0.04 10.51
N THR A 32 2.91 -0.47 11.00
CA THR A 32 3.14 -0.63 12.45
C THR A 32 3.14 0.70 13.18
N LEU A 33 3.75 1.73 12.62
CA LEU A 33 3.74 3.08 13.20
C LEU A 33 2.33 3.70 13.16
N ASN A 34 1.59 3.51 12.06
CA ASN A 34 0.23 4.00 11.96
C ASN A 34 -0.72 3.31 12.97
N GLU A 35 -0.57 2.00 13.19
CA GLU A 35 -1.28 1.29 14.26
C GLU A 35 -0.91 1.87 15.64
N LEU A 36 0.38 2.09 15.90
CA LEU A 36 0.84 2.65 17.18
C LEU A 36 0.26 4.04 17.47
N PHE A 37 0.25 4.93 16.48
CA PHE A 37 -0.21 6.32 16.67
C PHE A 37 -1.73 6.45 16.71
N ASN A 38 -2.46 5.66 15.93
CA ASN A 38 -3.92 5.79 15.81
C ASN A 38 -4.70 4.81 16.69
N ASP A 39 -4.12 3.64 16.98
CA ASP A 39 -4.73 2.61 17.82
C ASP A 39 -3.67 1.83 18.60
N PRO A 40 -3.10 2.43 19.66
CA PRO A 40 -2.03 1.82 20.45
C PRO A 40 -2.47 0.50 21.12
N VAL A 41 -3.76 0.32 21.40
CA VAL A 41 -4.28 -0.94 21.96
C VAL A 41 -4.19 -2.04 20.90
N LEU A 42 -4.62 -1.75 19.67
CA LEU A 42 -4.52 -2.69 18.57
C LEU A 42 -3.04 -3.05 18.28
N PHE A 43 -2.15 -2.06 18.32
CA PHE A 43 -0.71 -2.29 18.19
C PHE A 43 -0.20 -3.29 19.23
N VAL A 44 -0.52 -3.09 20.51
CA VAL A 44 -0.10 -4.00 21.60
C VAL A 44 -0.69 -5.40 21.37
N LEU A 45 -1.97 -5.53 21.06
CA LEU A 45 -2.61 -6.82 20.85
C LEU A 45 -1.97 -7.58 19.68
N LYS A 46 -1.74 -6.91 18.55
CA LYS A 46 -1.17 -7.55 17.36
C LYS A 46 0.34 -7.77 17.45
N ARG A 47 1.10 -6.74 17.83
CA ARG A 47 2.56 -6.75 17.69
C ARG A 47 3.28 -7.25 18.93
N VAL A 48 2.71 -7.05 20.11
CA VAL A 48 3.31 -7.50 21.37
C VAL A 48 2.73 -8.82 21.83
N ALA A 49 1.40 -8.95 21.81
CA ALA A 49 0.71 -10.17 22.24
C ALA A 49 0.54 -11.22 21.14
N GLY A 50 0.84 -10.88 19.87
CA GLY A 50 0.73 -11.80 18.73
C GLY A 50 -0.71 -12.24 18.41
N LEU A 51 -1.70 -11.45 18.81
CA LEU A 51 -3.11 -11.76 18.54
C LEU A 51 -3.49 -11.27 17.15
N GLU A 52 -3.69 -12.20 16.24
CA GLU A 52 -4.20 -11.89 14.91
C GLU A 52 -5.68 -12.25 14.78
N PRO A 53 -6.47 -11.43 14.07
CA PRO A 53 -7.83 -11.80 13.78
C PRO A 53 -7.85 -13.08 12.94
N THR A 54 -8.74 -14.01 13.26
CA THR A 54 -8.94 -15.21 12.44
C THR A 54 -9.40 -14.77 11.05
N PRO A 55 -8.71 -15.19 9.97
CA PRO A 55 -9.14 -14.84 8.62
C PRO A 55 -10.50 -15.49 8.36
N VAL A 56 -11.52 -14.68 8.17
CA VAL A 56 -12.80 -15.14 7.63
C VAL A 56 -12.58 -15.26 6.13
N LEU A 57 -12.58 -16.49 5.61
CA LEU A 57 -12.49 -16.75 4.18
C LEU A 57 -13.83 -16.39 3.52
N THR A 58 -14.06 -15.12 3.30
CA THR A 58 -15.15 -14.63 2.47
C THR A 58 -14.61 -14.32 1.09
N ALA A 59 -15.20 -14.93 0.07
CA ALA A 59 -14.93 -14.60 -1.32
C ALA A 59 -15.71 -13.33 -1.70
N GLU A 60 -15.42 -12.22 -1.04
CA GLU A 60 -16.07 -10.94 -1.31
C GLU A 60 -15.20 -10.08 -2.24
N GLU A 61 -15.85 -9.50 -3.27
CA GLU A 61 -15.25 -8.40 -4.01
C GLU A 61 -15.25 -7.17 -3.12
N ASP A 62 -14.08 -6.79 -2.67
CA ASP A 62 -13.91 -5.56 -1.92
C ASP A 62 -12.87 -4.64 -2.57
N ASN A 63 -12.83 -3.40 -2.13
CA ASN A 63 -11.82 -2.44 -2.59
C ASN A 63 -10.38 -2.90 -2.29
N ARG A 64 -10.19 -3.81 -1.34
CA ARG A 64 -8.88 -4.37 -1.01
C ARG A 64 -8.40 -5.32 -2.11
N LEU A 65 -9.27 -6.22 -2.59
CA LEU A 65 -8.96 -7.10 -3.72
C LEU A 65 -8.63 -6.28 -4.96
N LEU A 66 -9.49 -5.30 -5.31
CA LEU A 66 -9.25 -4.43 -6.46
C LEU A 66 -7.93 -3.67 -6.35
N GLY A 67 -7.58 -3.21 -5.14
CA GLY A 67 -6.29 -2.58 -4.86
C GLY A 67 -5.11 -3.52 -5.08
N ILE A 68 -5.16 -4.74 -4.55
CA ILE A 68 -4.11 -5.75 -4.73
C ILE A 68 -3.90 -6.06 -6.21
N LEU A 69 -4.99 -6.29 -6.95
CA LEU A 69 -4.91 -6.57 -8.39
C LEU A 69 -4.34 -5.37 -9.17
N ALA A 70 -4.74 -4.14 -8.83
CA ALA A 70 -4.18 -2.94 -9.46
C ALA A 70 -2.67 -2.81 -9.20
N HIS A 71 -2.21 -3.00 -7.97
CA HIS A 71 -0.77 -3.00 -7.65
C HIS A 71 -0.01 -4.04 -8.48
N ARG A 72 -0.53 -5.27 -8.61
CA ARG A 72 0.08 -6.31 -9.46
C ARG A 72 0.20 -5.91 -10.92
N VAL A 73 -0.83 -5.25 -11.46
CA VAL A 73 -0.80 -4.72 -12.84
C VAL A 73 0.31 -3.69 -13.01
N PHE A 74 0.39 -2.71 -12.13
CA PHE A 74 1.38 -1.65 -12.22
C PHE A 74 2.80 -2.15 -11.96
N GLU A 75 2.99 -3.03 -10.97
CA GLU A 75 4.25 -3.72 -10.73
C GLU A 75 4.78 -4.39 -12.02
N LYS A 76 3.93 -5.20 -12.65
CA LYS A 76 4.31 -5.90 -13.89
C LYS A 76 4.57 -4.94 -15.05
N LEU A 77 3.72 -3.91 -15.24
CA LEU A 77 3.90 -2.94 -16.31
C LEU A 77 5.23 -2.20 -16.18
N PHE A 78 5.53 -1.69 -15.00
CA PHE A 78 6.72 -0.87 -14.77
C PHE A 78 8.01 -1.69 -14.54
N ALA A 79 7.90 -3.01 -14.38
CA ALA A 79 9.04 -3.91 -14.43
C ALA A 79 9.58 -4.12 -15.87
N HIS A 80 8.80 -3.76 -16.91
CA HIS A 80 9.28 -3.79 -18.28
C HIS A 80 10.27 -2.66 -18.54
N ALA A 81 11.44 -3.00 -19.10
CA ALA A 81 12.46 -2.02 -19.44
C ALA A 81 11.97 -0.89 -20.36
N ASP A 82 11.01 -1.21 -21.24
CA ASP A 82 10.46 -0.30 -22.24
C ASP A 82 9.19 0.44 -21.77
N ALA A 83 8.81 0.32 -20.49
CA ALA A 83 7.52 0.86 -19.98
C ALA A 83 7.33 2.34 -20.34
N LEU A 84 8.36 3.18 -20.22
CA LEU A 84 8.31 4.61 -20.53
C LEU A 84 8.18 4.90 -22.03
N THR A 85 8.58 3.97 -22.90
CA THR A 85 8.58 4.14 -24.36
C THR A 85 7.30 3.61 -25.02
N LEU A 86 6.53 2.78 -24.32
CA LEU A 86 5.23 2.30 -24.80
C LEU A 86 4.28 3.50 -25.03
N THR A 87 3.58 3.52 -26.13
CA THR A 87 2.43 4.43 -26.25
C THR A 87 1.33 4.01 -25.30
N ASN A 88 0.42 4.93 -24.94
CA ASN A 88 -0.72 4.60 -24.06
C ASN A 88 -1.56 3.47 -24.64
N ALA A 89 -1.76 3.44 -25.96
CA ALA A 89 -2.49 2.37 -26.64
C ALA A 89 -1.80 1.00 -26.51
N GLN A 90 -0.47 0.96 -26.61
CA GLN A 90 0.30 -0.27 -26.43
C GLN A 90 0.25 -0.76 -24.98
N ALA A 91 0.41 0.14 -24.01
CA ALA A 91 0.33 -0.19 -22.58
C ALA A 91 -1.07 -0.70 -22.18
N VAL A 92 -2.12 -0.06 -22.69
CA VAL A 92 -3.52 -0.52 -22.48
C VAL A 92 -3.77 -1.86 -23.18
N GLY A 93 -3.22 -2.06 -24.39
CA GLY A 93 -3.31 -3.34 -25.09
C GLY A 93 -2.63 -4.47 -24.32
N TRP A 94 -1.43 -4.22 -23.79
CA TRP A 94 -0.73 -5.14 -22.89
C TRP A 94 -1.57 -5.45 -21.64
N PHE A 95 -2.09 -4.41 -20.98
CA PHE A 95 -2.92 -4.58 -19.79
C PHE A 95 -4.13 -5.48 -20.03
N ARG A 96 -4.83 -5.35 -21.14
CA ARG A 96 -6.01 -6.19 -21.45
C ARG A 96 -5.67 -7.66 -21.45
N THR A 97 -4.52 -8.02 -22.02
CA THR A 97 -4.04 -9.40 -22.05
C THR A 97 -3.61 -9.87 -20.65
N GLU A 98 -2.85 -9.04 -19.93
CA GLU A 98 -2.37 -9.37 -18.58
C GLU A 98 -3.51 -9.44 -17.56
N ALA A 99 -4.53 -8.58 -17.67
CA ALA A 99 -5.69 -8.58 -16.80
C ALA A 99 -6.49 -9.88 -16.89
N ASP A 100 -6.59 -10.50 -18.06
CA ASP A 100 -7.26 -11.79 -18.21
C ASP A 100 -6.53 -12.88 -17.43
N ALA A 101 -5.21 -12.94 -17.54
CA ALA A 101 -4.38 -13.89 -16.82
C ALA A 101 -4.43 -13.66 -15.29
N LEU A 102 -4.35 -12.38 -14.87
CA LEU A 102 -4.39 -11.99 -13.46
C LEU A 102 -5.73 -12.32 -12.81
N LEU A 103 -6.83 -12.07 -13.49
CA LEU A 103 -8.16 -12.41 -12.99
C LEU A 103 -8.35 -13.92 -12.83
N LEU A 104 -7.77 -14.73 -13.70
CA LEU A 104 -7.83 -16.18 -13.56
C LEU A 104 -7.02 -16.72 -12.38
N THR A 105 -5.93 -16.07 -12.01
CA THR A 105 -5.01 -16.56 -10.97
C THR A 105 -5.26 -15.93 -9.60
N GLU A 106 -5.50 -14.64 -9.54
CA GLU A 106 -5.59 -13.87 -8.28
C GLU A 106 -6.95 -13.19 -8.08
N GLY A 107 -7.72 -12.98 -9.16
CA GLY A 107 -8.99 -12.26 -9.16
C GLY A 107 -10.21 -13.11 -9.48
N ALA A 108 -10.18 -14.42 -9.25
CA ALA A 108 -11.25 -15.33 -9.64
C ALA A 108 -12.65 -14.93 -9.14
N VAL A 109 -12.74 -14.24 -8.02
CA VAL A 109 -14.00 -13.68 -7.48
C VAL A 109 -14.66 -12.72 -8.48
N LEU A 110 -13.87 -11.94 -9.22
CA LEU A 110 -14.38 -11.02 -10.26
C LEU A 110 -14.86 -11.74 -11.53
N LEU A 111 -14.63 -13.04 -11.64
CA LEU A 111 -15.13 -13.88 -12.73
C LEU A 111 -16.42 -14.62 -12.34
N MET A 112 -16.86 -14.51 -11.09
CA MET A 112 -18.09 -15.16 -10.64
C MET A 112 -19.34 -14.50 -11.23
N GLN A 113 -20.44 -15.26 -11.25
CA GLN A 113 -21.72 -14.74 -11.69
C GLN A 113 -22.15 -13.56 -10.78
N GLY A 114 -22.47 -12.42 -11.38
CA GLY A 114 -22.84 -11.19 -10.69
C GLY A 114 -21.70 -10.17 -10.56
N ALA A 115 -20.43 -10.57 -10.66
CA ALA A 115 -19.28 -9.69 -10.51
C ALA A 115 -18.93 -8.84 -11.77
N GLY A 116 -19.71 -8.96 -12.85
CA GLY A 116 -19.39 -8.31 -14.13
C GLY A 116 -19.24 -6.78 -14.05
N VAL A 117 -19.99 -6.12 -13.17
CA VAL A 117 -19.90 -4.66 -12.97
C VAL A 117 -18.55 -4.30 -12.35
N SER A 118 -18.14 -5.01 -11.30
CA SER A 118 -16.88 -4.79 -10.60
C SER A 118 -15.68 -5.14 -11.49
N GLN A 119 -15.77 -6.22 -12.26
CA GLN A 119 -14.75 -6.57 -13.26
C GLN A 119 -14.59 -5.46 -14.31
N GLN A 120 -15.68 -4.96 -14.86
CA GLN A 120 -15.65 -3.88 -15.84
C GLN A 120 -15.12 -2.58 -15.24
N HIS A 121 -15.53 -2.26 -14.01
CA HIS A 121 -15.02 -1.10 -13.28
C HIS A 121 -13.50 -1.19 -13.08
N PHE A 122 -13.01 -2.34 -12.59
CA PHE A 122 -11.57 -2.60 -12.42
C PHE A 122 -10.80 -2.34 -13.71
N ARG A 123 -11.24 -2.94 -14.83
CA ARG A 123 -10.59 -2.77 -16.12
C ARG A 123 -10.56 -1.32 -16.58
N LYS A 124 -11.71 -0.64 -16.51
CA LYS A 124 -11.84 0.76 -16.94
C LYS A 124 -10.94 1.70 -16.10
N VAL A 125 -10.91 1.50 -14.79
CA VAL A 125 -10.08 2.31 -13.89
C VAL A 125 -8.60 2.08 -14.17
N CYS A 126 -8.17 0.83 -14.31
CA CYS A 126 -6.76 0.52 -14.63
C CYS A 126 -6.35 1.05 -16.01
N GLU A 127 -7.18 0.89 -17.06
CA GLU A 127 -6.88 1.44 -18.38
C GLU A 127 -6.67 2.96 -18.34
N SER A 128 -7.56 3.68 -17.64
CA SER A 128 -7.44 5.13 -17.47
C SER A 128 -6.21 5.52 -16.66
N ALA A 129 -5.96 4.82 -15.57
CA ALA A 129 -4.83 5.10 -14.68
C ALA A 129 -3.48 4.84 -15.36
N ILE A 130 -3.35 3.77 -16.15
CA ILE A 130 -2.14 3.46 -16.93
C ILE A 130 -1.82 4.61 -17.89
N GLY A 131 -2.80 5.07 -18.68
CA GLY A 131 -2.58 6.18 -19.62
C GLY A 131 -2.17 7.46 -18.90
N SER A 132 -2.93 7.86 -17.87
CA SER A 132 -2.64 9.07 -17.10
C SER A 132 -1.28 9.02 -16.41
N LEU A 133 -0.92 7.90 -15.79
CA LEU A 133 0.37 7.77 -15.09
C LEU A 133 1.54 7.80 -16.06
N LEU A 134 1.47 7.12 -17.19
CA LEU A 134 2.51 7.18 -18.22
C LEU A 134 2.70 8.60 -18.76
N ASP A 135 1.62 9.34 -18.99
CA ASP A 135 1.69 10.73 -19.44
C ASP A 135 2.35 11.64 -18.37
N HIS A 136 2.01 11.46 -17.09
CA HIS A 136 2.64 12.18 -16.00
C HIS A 136 4.13 11.85 -15.87
N LEU A 137 4.50 10.57 -15.93
CA LEU A 137 5.91 10.14 -15.86
C LEU A 137 6.75 10.74 -16.98
N ARG A 138 6.24 10.71 -18.22
CA ARG A 138 6.94 11.31 -19.39
C ARG A 138 7.03 12.81 -19.27
N SER A 139 5.94 13.48 -18.87
CA SER A 139 5.91 14.94 -18.70
C SER A 139 6.87 15.39 -17.60
N ALA A 140 7.04 14.59 -16.55
CA ALA A 140 8.00 14.84 -15.48
C ALA A 140 9.45 14.55 -15.89
N GLY A 141 9.69 13.96 -17.07
CA GLY A 141 11.03 13.59 -17.53
C GLY A 141 11.58 12.34 -16.82
N ALA A 142 10.74 11.37 -16.51
CA ALA A 142 11.17 10.10 -15.94
C ALA A 142 12.14 9.37 -16.89
N THR A 143 13.25 8.88 -16.36
CA THR A 143 14.28 8.16 -17.12
C THR A 143 14.47 6.73 -16.66
N GLN A 144 14.13 6.43 -15.41
CA GLN A 144 14.22 5.09 -14.84
C GLN A 144 13.06 4.83 -13.89
N LEU A 145 12.57 3.60 -13.90
CA LEU A 145 11.51 3.09 -13.01
C LEU A 145 12.04 1.88 -12.26
N GLN A 146 11.70 1.80 -10.96
CA GLN A 146 11.98 0.62 -10.13
C GLN A 146 10.72 0.33 -9.31
N THR A 147 10.23 -0.90 -9.39
CA THR A 147 9.02 -1.34 -8.67
C THR A 147 9.39 -2.06 -7.38
N GLU A 148 8.50 -2.02 -6.39
CA GLU A 148 8.60 -2.79 -5.16
C GLU A 148 9.95 -2.62 -4.44
N VAL A 149 10.45 -1.36 -4.36
CA VAL A 149 11.77 -1.05 -3.81
C VAL A 149 11.75 -1.13 -2.29
N ASP A 150 12.54 -2.05 -1.73
CA ASP A 150 12.74 -2.16 -0.30
C ASP A 150 13.70 -1.08 0.21
N LEU A 151 13.28 -0.37 1.25
CA LEU A 151 14.05 0.65 1.95
C LEU A 151 14.24 0.26 3.41
N SER A 152 15.39 0.63 3.95
CA SER A 152 15.70 0.49 5.37
C SER A 152 16.45 1.72 5.87
N GLY A 153 16.26 2.03 7.15
CA GLY A 153 16.91 3.15 7.80
C GLY A 153 16.58 3.18 9.28
N THR A 154 16.72 4.34 9.92
CA THR A 154 16.47 4.50 11.35
C THR A 154 15.79 5.82 11.69
N LEU A 155 15.05 5.85 12.78
CA LEU A 155 14.59 7.07 13.43
C LEU A 155 15.11 7.03 14.89
N GLY A 156 16.21 7.73 15.15
CA GLY A 156 16.96 7.55 16.40
C GLY A 156 17.44 6.11 16.56
N ALA A 157 17.01 5.45 17.63
CA ALA A 157 17.33 4.04 17.90
C ALA A 157 16.33 3.04 17.27
N VAL A 158 15.27 3.53 16.63
CA VAL A 158 14.22 2.67 16.07
C VAL A 158 14.57 2.32 14.61
N PRO A 159 14.78 1.05 14.27
CA PRO A 159 14.98 0.64 12.89
C PRO A 159 13.67 0.76 12.12
N LEU A 160 13.76 1.27 10.89
CA LEU A 160 12.63 1.50 10.00
C LEU A 160 12.79 0.70 8.72
N ILE A 161 11.67 0.22 8.20
CA ILE A 161 11.58 -0.41 6.88
C ILE A 161 10.40 0.19 6.10
N GLY A 162 10.55 0.19 4.79
CA GLY A 162 9.51 0.60 3.86
C GLY A 162 9.62 -0.14 2.55
N LYS A 163 8.53 -0.19 1.81
CA LYS A 163 8.50 -0.72 0.46
C LYS A 163 7.74 0.27 -0.42
N ILE A 164 8.41 0.79 -1.43
CA ILE A 164 7.86 1.78 -2.35
C ILE A 164 7.30 1.05 -3.57
N ASP A 165 6.05 1.31 -3.92
CA ASP A 165 5.40 0.70 -5.08
C ASP A 165 6.13 1.05 -6.39
N LEU A 166 6.51 2.32 -6.55
CA LEU A 166 7.26 2.80 -7.72
C LEU A 166 8.22 3.92 -7.33
N LEU A 167 9.50 3.70 -7.54
CA LEU A 167 10.57 4.68 -7.42
C LEU A 167 10.97 5.16 -8.81
N VAL A 168 10.88 6.47 -9.03
CA VAL A 168 11.11 7.11 -10.33
C VAL A 168 12.35 7.97 -10.26
N THR A 169 13.29 7.78 -11.19
CA THR A 169 14.42 8.70 -11.39
C THR A 169 14.10 9.64 -12.54
N LEU A 170 14.25 10.93 -12.32
CA LEU A 170 14.06 11.97 -13.32
C LEU A 170 15.37 12.29 -14.05
N GLY A 171 15.29 12.96 -15.21
CA GLY A 171 16.44 13.35 -16.00
C GLY A 171 17.43 14.28 -15.29
N ASP A 172 16.99 15.04 -14.30
CA ASP A 172 17.81 15.87 -13.42
C ASP A 172 18.37 15.13 -12.20
N LYS A 173 18.22 13.81 -12.17
CA LYS A 173 18.66 12.88 -11.12
C LYS A 173 17.86 12.96 -9.80
N ARG A 174 16.81 13.76 -9.74
CA ARG A 174 15.89 13.70 -8.60
C ARG A 174 15.15 12.37 -8.59
N THR A 175 14.84 11.90 -7.39
CA THR A 175 14.10 10.66 -7.16
C THR A 175 12.72 10.99 -6.60
N VAL A 176 11.68 10.34 -7.12
CA VAL A 176 10.29 10.51 -6.71
C VAL A 176 9.73 9.17 -6.29
N ALA A 177 9.17 9.09 -5.09
CA ALA A 177 8.42 7.93 -4.62
C ALA A 177 6.95 8.08 -4.97
N LEU A 178 6.38 7.07 -5.59
CA LEU A 178 4.95 6.97 -5.85
C LEU A 178 4.38 5.79 -5.08
N ASP A 179 3.27 6.06 -4.39
CA ASP A 179 2.50 5.07 -3.65
C ASP A 179 1.09 5.02 -4.26
N MET A 180 0.72 3.87 -4.77
CA MET A 180 -0.50 3.69 -5.53
C MET A 180 -1.66 3.31 -4.62
N LYS A 181 -2.79 4.03 -4.74
CA LYS A 181 -3.97 3.79 -3.91
C LYS A 181 -5.20 3.58 -4.77
N TRP A 182 -5.91 2.49 -4.52
CA TRP A 182 -7.20 2.21 -5.16
C TRP A 182 -8.32 3.14 -4.70
N ARG A 183 -8.19 3.76 -3.53
CA ARG A 183 -9.18 4.67 -2.94
C ARG A 183 -9.17 6.03 -3.65
N GLY A 184 -10.33 6.71 -3.71
CA GLY A 184 -10.43 8.04 -4.32
C GLY A 184 -9.50 9.09 -3.68
N ASP A 185 -9.12 10.08 -4.45
CA ASP A 185 -8.08 11.08 -4.19
C ASP A 185 -8.38 12.04 -3.02
N ASN A 186 -9.63 12.36 -2.75
CA ASN A 186 -10.03 13.34 -1.74
C ASN A 186 -9.51 13.04 -0.33
N PHE A 187 -9.47 11.77 0.06
CA PHE A 187 -8.99 11.36 1.37
C PHE A 187 -7.48 11.64 1.51
N TYR A 188 -6.68 11.21 0.54
CA TYR A 188 -5.23 11.39 0.58
C TYR A 188 -4.83 12.85 0.37
N ALA A 189 -5.55 13.59 -0.47
CA ALA A 189 -5.34 15.02 -0.63
C ALA A 189 -5.53 15.81 0.67
N SER A 190 -6.49 15.41 1.52
CA SER A 190 -6.66 16.03 2.84
C SER A 190 -5.49 15.73 3.78
N LEU A 191 -5.03 14.46 3.85
CA LEU A 191 -3.87 14.09 4.66
C LEU A 191 -2.59 14.84 4.24
N LEU A 192 -2.38 15.00 2.93
CA LEU A 192 -1.24 15.77 2.41
C LEU A 192 -1.32 17.24 2.81
N ARG A 193 -2.50 17.87 2.70
CA ARG A 193 -2.69 19.28 3.09
C ARG A 193 -2.46 19.52 4.57
N LEU A 194 -2.81 18.54 5.41
CA LEU A 194 -2.62 18.61 6.87
C LEU A 194 -1.20 18.23 7.30
N GLY A 195 -0.36 17.73 6.41
CA GLY A 195 0.96 17.21 6.76
C GLY A 195 0.91 15.89 7.54
N GLU A 196 -0.20 15.16 7.46
CA GLU A 196 -0.46 13.93 8.23
C GLU A 196 -0.19 12.65 7.43
N HIS A 197 0.40 12.75 6.25
CA HIS A 197 0.65 11.59 5.40
C HIS A 197 1.94 10.85 5.83
N LEU A 198 1.85 10.13 6.94
CA LEU A 198 2.97 9.42 7.59
C LEU A 198 3.76 8.51 6.62
N GLN A 199 3.07 7.82 5.71
CA GLN A 199 3.72 6.89 4.76
C GLN A 199 4.71 7.62 3.84
N LEU A 200 4.31 8.75 3.23
CA LEU A 200 5.20 9.50 2.36
C LEU A 200 6.34 10.17 3.14
N ALA A 201 6.08 10.65 4.37
CA ALA A 201 7.12 11.18 5.24
C ALA A 201 8.17 10.11 5.59
N LEU A 202 7.72 8.89 5.90
CA LEU A 202 8.62 7.76 6.14
C LEU A 202 9.46 7.44 4.90
N TYR A 203 8.84 7.32 3.73
CA TYR A 203 9.56 7.04 2.48
C TYR A 203 10.58 8.11 2.13
N SER A 204 10.21 9.40 2.28
CA SER A 204 11.16 10.51 2.08
C SER A 204 12.39 10.36 2.97
N SER A 205 12.19 10.16 4.27
CA SER A 205 13.28 9.96 5.22
C SER A 205 14.17 8.75 4.88
N LEU A 206 13.57 7.63 4.46
CA LEU A 206 14.32 6.42 4.09
C LEU A 206 15.13 6.61 2.80
N ILE A 207 14.58 7.32 1.80
CA ILE A 207 15.28 7.66 0.56
C ILE A 207 16.49 8.54 0.88
N GLU A 208 16.33 9.59 1.69
CA GLU A 208 17.43 10.46 2.11
C GLU A 208 18.57 9.68 2.75
N GLN A 209 18.24 8.77 3.67
CA GLN A 209 19.25 7.96 4.36
C GLN A 209 19.97 6.99 3.41
N THR A 210 19.27 6.47 2.40
CA THR A 210 19.82 5.50 1.45
C THR A 210 20.65 6.17 0.37
N SER A 211 20.20 7.33 -0.13
CA SER A 211 20.88 8.03 -1.25
C SER A 211 21.97 9.00 -0.81
N GLY A 212 22.01 9.37 0.47
CA GLY A 212 22.91 10.40 0.99
C GLY A 212 22.66 11.81 0.43
N ALA A 213 21.59 11.97 -0.34
CA ALA A 213 21.16 13.24 -0.93
C ALA A 213 19.88 13.72 -0.21
N ALA A 214 19.82 15.00 0.13
CA ALA A 214 18.56 15.62 0.54
C ALA A 214 17.56 15.57 -0.63
N PRO A 215 16.26 15.39 -0.37
CA PRO A 215 15.21 15.31 -1.36
C PRO A 215 15.02 16.63 -2.11
#